data_1fc8a7f7ff5f147c9eb3e506dc28a19e
#
_entry.id   1fc8a7f7ff5f147c9eb3e506dc28a19e
#
_cell.length_a   1.000
_cell.length_b   1.000
_cell.length_c   1.000
_cell.angle_alpha   90.00
_cell.angle_beta   90.00
_cell.angle_gamma   90.00
#
_symmetry.space_group_name_H-M   'P 1'
#
loop_
_entity.id
_entity.type
_entity.pdbx_description
1 polymer ?
#
loop_
_entity_poly.entity_id
_entity_poly.type
_entity_poly.pdbx_seq_one_letter_code
_entity_poly.pdbx_strand_id
1 'polypeptide(L)'
;MKLVSRCILGSLIGLVLTSHARGAPQQSRNDPDKPAEGRVINAVAGDRACYLTIRNDAGRLIEVFAIFEVCEQRPSVIGQRVALTYQMGEVNSISCGGEPVCSQHDRVPLVIHARILAGSKPSFPSAGAAGRLCNRDEVVEFSCRAGAKEVSVCASEDASRTGGYVQYRFGRPGSPEVALPSARTIPARAATGASESYSGGGAAWLRFRQGGYGYVVYTGIGRWGDRGETHDVAGVVVEKPKAASTNMRCVGKVTSLLGPVWFEKVGIDRGQSGESFDLPFHR
;
A
#
# COMPACT_ATOMS: atom_id res chain seq x y z
N MET A 1 -69.93 29.74 -65.15
CA MET A 1 -68.56 30.19 -64.91
C MET A 1 -67.95 29.27 -63.80
N LYS A 2 -67.18 28.35 -64.21
CA LYS A 2 -66.52 27.35 -63.25
C LYS A 2 -65.06 27.52 -63.40
N LEU A 3 -64.39 27.94 -62.31
CA LEU A 3 -62.91 27.93 -62.18
C LEU A 3 -62.46 26.55 -61.70
N VAL A 4 -61.56 25.97 -62.44
CA VAL A 4 -60.89 24.73 -62.10
C VAL A 4 -59.56 25.10 -61.51
N SER A 5 -59.37 24.74 -60.24
CA SER A 5 -58.09 24.90 -59.54
C SER A 5 -57.24 23.60 -59.66
N ARG A 6 -56.02 23.71 -60.16
CA ARG A 6 -55.09 22.63 -60.31
C ARG A 6 -54.24 22.50 -59.02
N CYS A 7 -54.29 21.35 -58.35
CA CYS A 7 -53.35 20.96 -57.30
C CYS A 7 -52.08 20.51 -57.94
N ILE A 8 -50.93 21.11 -57.48
CA ILE A 8 -49.60 20.67 -57.80
C ILE A 8 -49.11 19.84 -56.56
N LEU A 9 -48.88 18.58 -56.78
CA LEU A 9 -48.18 17.69 -55.78
C LEU A 9 -46.69 18.02 -55.80
N GLY A 10 -46.21 18.64 -54.74
CA GLY A 10 -44.80 18.79 -54.48
C GLY A 10 -44.28 17.60 -53.64
N SER A 11 -43.40 16.74 -54.25
CA SER A 11 -42.77 15.66 -53.60
C SER A 11 -41.59 16.19 -52.74
N LEU A 12 -41.73 16.20 -51.41
CA LEU A 12 -40.64 16.47 -50.49
C LEU A 12 -39.86 15.19 -50.19
N ILE A 13 -38.66 15.07 -50.78
CA ILE A 13 -37.69 14.03 -50.43
C ILE A 13 -37.08 14.42 -49.08
N GLY A 14 -37.50 13.75 -48.02
CA GLY A 14 -36.92 13.90 -46.68
C GLY A 14 -35.55 13.23 -46.62
N LEU A 15 -34.50 14.03 -46.51
CA LEU A 15 -33.14 13.56 -46.22
C LEU A 15 -33.05 13.13 -44.76
N VAL A 16 -33.09 11.84 -44.50
CA VAL A 16 -32.88 11.29 -43.14
C VAL A 16 -31.40 11.33 -42.84
N LEU A 17 -30.94 12.35 -42.09
CA LEU A 17 -29.64 12.41 -41.50
C LEU A 17 -29.58 11.45 -40.29
N THR A 18 -29.03 10.25 -40.51
CA THR A 18 -28.71 9.33 -39.43
C THR A 18 -27.52 9.87 -38.63
N SER A 19 -27.80 10.56 -37.54
CA SER A 19 -26.83 10.99 -36.57
C SER A 19 -26.27 9.74 -35.85
N HIS A 20 -25.08 9.30 -36.22
CA HIS A 20 -24.34 8.33 -35.44
C HIS A 20 -23.89 9.00 -34.14
N ALA A 21 -24.65 8.84 -33.09
CA ALA A 21 -24.22 9.17 -31.75
C ALA A 21 -23.04 8.25 -31.39
N ARG A 22 -21.82 8.80 -31.47
CA ARG A 22 -20.66 8.18 -30.85
C ARG A 22 -20.97 8.10 -29.36
N GLY A 23 -21.18 6.85 -28.85
CA GLY A 23 -21.36 6.60 -27.44
C GLY A 23 -20.17 7.18 -26.68
N ALA A 24 -20.42 8.16 -25.84
CA ALA A 24 -19.45 8.59 -24.85
C ALA A 24 -19.06 7.37 -24.00
N PRO A 25 -17.77 7.23 -23.59
CA PRO A 25 -17.40 6.15 -22.72
C PRO A 25 -18.23 6.25 -21.45
N GLN A 26 -19.02 5.21 -21.18
CA GLN A 26 -19.78 5.10 -19.94
C GLN A 26 -18.79 5.16 -18.79
N GLN A 27 -18.78 6.27 -18.06
CA GLN A 27 -18.15 6.35 -16.75
C GLN A 27 -18.78 5.25 -15.89
N SER A 28 -17.99 4.22 -15.62
CA SER A 28 -18.28 3.16 -14.68
C SER A 28 -18.74 3.81 -13.36
N ARG A 29 -19.96 3.52 -12.93
CA ARG A 29 -20.45 3.85 -11.59
C ARG A 29 -19.40 3.39 -10.60
N ASN A 30 -19.03 4.26 -9.66
CA ASN A 30 -18.04 4.01 -8.63
C ASN A 30 -18.36 2.69 -7.89
N ASP A 31 -17.72 1.62 -8.31
CA ASP A 31 -17.70 0.38 -7.57
C ASP A 31 -16.85 0.66 -6.32
N PRO A 32 -17.40 0.53 -5.11
CA PRO A 32 -16.68 0.87 -3.89
C PRO A 32 -15.42 0.04 -3.69
N ASP A 33 -15.30 -1.11 -4.36
CA ASP A 33 -14.17 -2.00 -4.30
C ASP A 33 -13.20 -1.84 -5.51
N LYS A 34 -13.53 -0.97 -6.47
CA LYS A 34 -12.71 -0.62 -7.65
C LYS A 34 -12.58 0.89 -7.79
N PRO A 35 -11.76 1.54 -6.97
CA PRO A 35 -11.59 2.99 -7.04
C PRO A 35 -10.99 3.39 -8.39
N ALA A 36 -11.60 4.35 -9.09
CA ALA A 36 -11.05 4.91 -10.32
C ALA A 36 -9.82 5.78 -10.06
N GLU A 37 -9.74 6.37 -8.86
CA GLU A 37 -8.62 7.17 -8.38
C GLU A 37 -8.37 6.93 -6.91
N GLY A 38 -7.15 7.18 -6.47
CA GLY A 38 -6.79 7.13 -5.07
C GLY A 38 -5.29 7.27 -4.85
N ARG A 39 -4.88 7.25 -3.61
CA ARG A 39 -3.48 7.27 -3.24
C ARG A 39 -2.99 5.85 -3.03
N VAL A 40 -1.92 5.47 -3.71
CA VAL A 40 -1.27 4.18 -3.49
C VAL A 40 -0.52 4.24 -2.16
N ILE A 41 -0.91 3.40 -1.23
CA ILE A 41 -0.27 3.29 0.09
C ILE A 41 0.80 2.21 0.06
N ASN A 42 0.55 1.13 -0.67
CA ASN A 42 1.48 0.02 -0.83
C ASN A 42 1.34 -0.62 -2.21
N ALA A 43 2.42 -1.23 -2.70
CA ALA A 43 2.45 -2.02 -3.92
C ALA A 43 3.43 -3.19 -3.71
N VAL A 44 2.92 -4.41 -3.74
CA VAL A 44 3.70 -5.63 -3.48
C VAL A 44 3.51 -6.60 -4.63
N ALA A 45 4.61 -6.99 -5.26
CA ALA A 45 4.60 -8.08 -6.22
C ALA A 45 4.43 -9.40 -5.45
N GLY A 46 3.30 -10.06 -5.62
CA GLY A 46 2.99 -11.35 -4.99
C GLY A 46 3.06 -12.51 -5.97
N ASP A 47 2.48 -13.63 -5.59
CA ASP A 47 2.47 -14.88 -6.35
C ASP A 47 1.47 -14.89 -7.53
N ARG A 48 0.44 -14.06 -7.44
CA ARG A 48 -0.66 -14.04 -8.41
C ARG A 48 -0.71 -12.75 -9.23
N ALA A 49 -0.33 -11.64 -8.64
CA ALA A 49 -0.42 -10.31 -9.21
C ALA A 49 0.42 -9.30 -8.42
N CYS A 50 0.47 -8.06 -8.88
CA CYS A 50 0.85 -6.92 -8.06
C CYS A 50 -0.36 -6.53 -7.19
N TYR A 51 -0.20 -6.51 -5.87
CA TYR A 51 -1.22 -6.12 -4.90
C TYR A 51 -1.05 -4.64 -4.56
N LEU A 52 -2.04 -3.82 -4.93
CA LEU A 52 -2.04 -2.40 -4.61
C LEU A 52 -2.99 -2.14 -3.45
N THR A 53 -2.50 -1.49 -2.40
CA THR A 53 -3.36 -0.90 -1.37
C THR A 53 -3.62 0.55 -1.73
N ILE A 54 -4.86 0.87 -2.03
CA ILE A 54 -5.32 2.20 -2.44
C ILE A 54 -6.11 2.84 -1.29
N ARG A 55 -5.77 4.08 -0.94
CA ARG A 55 -6.62 4.91 -0.10
C ARG A 55 -7.49 5.79 -0.99
N ASN A 56 -8.79 5.62 -0.90
CA ASN A 56 -9.76 6.50 -1.59
C ASN A 56 -9.95 7.84 -0.84
N ASP A 57 -10.70 8.77 -1.43
CA ASP A 57 -10.94 10.10 -0.84
C ASP A 57 -11.75 10.04 0.47
N ALA A 58 -12.51 8.99 0.70
CA ALA A 58 -13.18 8.73 1.99
C ALA A 58 -12.24 8.15 3.06
N GLY A 59 -10.93 7.98 2.76
CA GLY A 59 -9.94 7.44 3.68
C GLY A 59 -9.96 5.91 3.81
N ARG A 60 -10.84 5.20 3.09
CA ARG A 60 -10.93 3.74 3.11
C ARG A 60 -9.75 3.15 2.35
N LEU A 61 -9.13 2.11 2.92
CA LEU A 61 -8.12 1.30 2.26
C LEU A 61 -8.82 0.19 1.47
N ILE A 62 -8.42 0.02 0.22
CA ILE A 62 -8.97 -0.94 -0.72
C ILE A 62 -7.78 -1.66 -1.36
N GLU A 63 -7.79 -2.99 -1.32
CA GLU A 63 -6.80 -3.80 -2.03
C GLU A 63 -7.34 -4.16 -3.41
N VAL A 64 -6.52 -3.97 -4.44
CA VAL A 64 -6.84 -4.32 -5.82
C VAL A 64 -5.67 -5.05 -6.46
N PHE A 65 -5.99 -5.96 -7.38
CA PHE A 65 -4.97 -6.61 -8.20
C PHE A 65 -4.53 -5.68 -9.34
N ALA A 66 -3.25 -5.74 -9.67
CA ALA A 66 -2.67 -5.08 -10.83
C ALA A 66 -1.73 -6.03 -11.56
N ILE A 67 -1.42 -5.73 -12.81
CA ILE A 67 -0.34 -6.42 -13.53
C ILE A 67 1.00 -6.12 -12.85
N PHE A 68 1.99 -7.00 -12.99
CA PHE A 68 3.28 -6.88 -12.30
C PHE A 68 4.04 -5.59 -12.67
N GLU A 69 3.90 -5.12 -13.91
CA GLU A 69 4.52 -3.89 -14.41
C GLU A 69 4.11 -2.65 -13.61
N VAL A 70 2.94 -2.66 -12.96
CA VAL A 70 2.51 -1.56 -12.09
C VAL A 70 3.33 -1.52 -10.79
N CYS A 71 3.71 -2.68 -10.24
CA CYS A 71 4.64 -2.74 -9.11
C CYS A 71 6.06 -2.27 -9.47
N GLU A 72 6.46 -2.51 -10.71
CA GLU A 72 7.80 -2.19 -11.23
C GLU A 72 7.89 -0.78 -11.82
N GLN A 73 6.77 -0.08 -11.94
CA GLN A 73 6.67 1.23 -12.59
C GLN A 73 7.70 2.24 -12.02
N ARG A 74 8.35 2.99 -12.92
CA ARG A 74 9.24 4.10 -12.56
C ARG A 74 8.71 5.42 -13.17
N PRO A 75 8.57 6.51 -12.39
CA PRO A 75 8.74 6.58 -10.93
C PRO A 75 7.70 5.70 -10.19
N SER A 76 8.04 5.27 -8.97
CA SER A 76 7.16 4.43 -8.17
C SER A 76 5.79 5.09 -7.93
N VAL A 77 4.75 4.29 -8.02
CA VAL A 77 3.37 4.74 -7.74
C VAL A 77 3.10 4.92 -6.23
N ILE A 78 3.92 4.32 -5.36
CA ILE A 78 3.72 4.38 -3.90
C ILE A 78 3.82 5.83 -3.41
N GLY A 79 2.87 6.23 -2.56
CA GLY A 79 2.72 7.59 -2.07
C GLY A 79 2.08 8.55 -3.07
N GLN A 80 1.89 8.14 -4.33
CA GLN A 80 1.31 8.99 -5.38
C GLN A 80 -0.22 8.88 -5.43
N ARG A 81 -0.88 9.95 -5.84
CA ARG A 81 -2.27 9.87 -6.29
C ARG A 81 -2.29 9.42 -7.74
N VAL A 82 -3.04 8.39 -8.03
CA VAL A 82 -3.11 7.77 -9.35
C VAL A 82 -4.52 7.69 -9.86
N ALA A 83 -4.68 7.75 -11.18
CA ALA A 83 -5.86 7.27 -11.88
C ALA A 83 -5.61 5.83 -12.32
N LEU A 84 -6.58 4.95 -12.05
CA LEU A 84 -6.49 3.52 -12.26
C LEU A 84 -7.37 3.10 -13.44
N THR A 85 -6.81 2.31 -14.34
CA THR A 85 -7.54 1.71 -15.45
C THR A 85 -7.59 0.20 -15.25
N TYR A 86 -8.81 -0.35 -15.27
CA TYR A 86 -9.06 -1.76 -15.03
C TYR A 86 -9.42 -2.50 -16.33
N GLN A 87 -8.98 -3.75 -16.41
CA GLN A 87 -9.41 -4.72 -17.41
C GLN A 87 -9.63 -6.07 -16.74
N MET A 88 -10.58 -6.86 -17.24
CA MET A 88 -10.71 -8.25 -16.80
C MET A 88 -9.51 -9.05 -17.29
N GLY A 89 -8.79 -9.67 -16.40
CA GLY A 89 -7.63 -10.50 -16.68
C GLY A 89 -7.66 -11.80 -15.89
N GLU A 90 -6.69 -12.65 -16.12
CA GLU A 90 -6.54 -13.94 -15.45
C GLU A 90 -5.33 -13.89 -14.51
N VAL A 91 -5.49 -14.45 -13.33
CA VAL A 91 -4.43 -14.66 -12.34
C VAL A 91 -4.45 -16.12 -11.91
N ASN A 92 -3.34 -16.67 -11.44
CA ASN A 92 -3.34 -18.01 -10.87
C ASN A 92 -4.42 -18.12 -9.79
N SER A 93 -5.16 -19.20 -9.76
CA SER A 93 -6.16 -19.44 -8.74
C SER A 93 -5.52 -19.56 -7.37
N ILE A 94 -6.27 -19.18 -6.32
CA ILE A 94 -5.83 -19.36 -4.93
C ILE A 94 -5.57 -20.84 -4.61
N SER A 95 -6.25 -21.76 -5.30
CA SER A 95 -6.04 -23.21 -5.17
C SER A 95 -4.67 -23.69 -5.66
N CYS A 96 -3.95 -22.86 -6.44
CA CYS A 96 -2.59 -23.18 -6.89
C CYS A 96 -1.54 -23.19 -5.76
N GLY A 97 -1.88 -22.69 -4.55
CA GLY A 97 -0.97 -22.68 -3.41
C GLY A 97 0.32 -21.89 -3.59
N GLY A 98 0.41 -21.04 -4.63
CA GLY A 98 1.61 -20.27 -4.98
C GLY A 98 2.54 -20.99 -5.96
N GLU A 99 2.13 -22.15 -6.52
CA GLU A 99 2.87 -22.82 -7.59
C GLU A 99 2.96 -21.90 -8.82
N PRO A 100 4.17 -21.64 -9.36
CA PRO A 100 4.36 -20.71 -10.48
C PRO A 100 3.74 -21.22 -11.78
N VAL A 101 3.61 -22.53 -11.94
CA VAL A 101 2.96 -23.18 -13.08
C VAL A 101 1.68 -23.83 -12.59
N CYS A 102 0.55 -23.20 -12.83
CA CYS A 102 -0.75 -23.70 -12.44
C CYS A 102 -1.72 -23.61 -13.61
N SER A 103 -2.53 -24.64 -13.79
CA SER A 103 -3.54 -24.69 -14.86
C SER A 103 -4.88 -24.04 -14.46
N GLN A 104 -5.04 -23.68 -13.20
CA GLN A 104 -6.26 -23.06 -12.68
C GLN A 104 -6.10 -21.55 -12.58
N HIS A 105 -7.03 -20.80 -13.17
CA HIS A 105 -6.99 -19.34 -13.19
C HIS A 105 -8.32 -18.77 -12.71
N ASP A 106 -8.21 -17.66 -11.98
CA ASP A 106 -9.35 -16.84 -11.58
C ASP A 106 -9.41 -15.60 -12.48
N ARG A 107 -10.61 -15.30 -12.99
CA ARG A 107 -10.85 -14.10 -13.77
C ARG A 107 -11.21 -12.93 -12.86
N VAL A 108 -10.34 -11.94 -12.80
CA VAL A 108 -10.46 -10.82 -11.87
C VAL A 108 -10.27 -9.47 -12.57
N PRO A 109 -10.80 -8.36 -12.01
CA PRO A 109 -10.43 -7.04 -12.46
C PRO A 109 -8.96 -6.76 -12.09
N LEU A 110 -8.13 -6.47 -13.09
CA LEU A 110 -6.73 -6.09 -12.94
C LEU A 110 -6.54 -4.62 -13.29
N VAL A 111 -5.83 -3.88 -12.48
CA VAL A 111 -5.28 -2.58 -12.85
C VAL A 111 -4.20 -2.80 -13.90
N ILE A 112 -4.44 -2.35 -15.12
CA ILE A 112 -3.48 -2.44 -16.22
C ILE A 112 -2.64 -1.15 -16.37
N HIS A 113 -3.13 -0.03 -15.82
CA HIS A 113 -2.40 1.23 -15.78
C HIS A 113 -2.69 1.96 -14.47
N ALA A 114 -1.63 2.48 -13.84
CA ALA A 114 -1.68 3.40 -12.71
C ALA A 114 -0.98 4.71 -13.11
N ARG A 115 -1.75 5.66 -13.67
CA ARG A 115 -1.22 6.94 -14.13
C ARG A 115 -1.12 7.92 -12.98
N ILE A 116 0.11 8.35 -12.65
CA ILE A 116 0.35 9.37 -11.63
C ILE A 116 -0.31 10.69 -12.06
N LEU A 117 -1.12 11.28 -11.18
CA LEU A 117 -1.80 12.54 -11.42
C LEU A 117 -0.85 13.71 -11.12
N ALA A 118 -0.76 14.66 -12.08
CA ALA A 118 0.09 15.84 -11.95
C ALA A 118 -0.29 16.68 -10.71
N GLY A 119 0.70 17.24 -10.03
CA GLY A 119 0.50 18.06 -8.82
C GLY A 119 0.30 17.26 -7.53
N SER A 120 0.25 15.94 -7.60
CA SER A 120 0.30 15.10 -6.41
C SER A 120 1.73 15.03 -5.90
N LYS A 121 2.11 15.92 -4.98
CA LYS A 121 3.31 15.63 -4.16
C LYS A 121 3.07 14.28 -3.49
N PRO A 122 4.08 13.39 -3.42
CA PRO A 122 3.97 12.20 -2.62
C PRO A 122 3.59 12.65 -1.20
N SER A 123 2.36 12.41 -0.80
CA SER A 123 1.94 12.68 0.57
C SER A 123 1.61 11.34 1.18
N PHE A 124 2.47 10.89 2.05
CA PHE A 124 2.15 9.84 2.98
C PHE A 124 1.13 10.38 3.98
N PRO A 125 0.29 9.53 4.58
CA PRO A 125 -0.70 10.00 5.53
C PRO A 125 -0.01 10.84 6.61
N SER A 126 -0.22 12.14 6.57
CA SER A 126 0.16 12.99 7.69
C SER A 126 -0.57 12.52 8.95
N ALA A 127 0.10 12.53 10.06
CA ALA A 127 -0.27 11.98 11.36
C ALA A 127 -1.51 12.61 12.03
N GLY A 128 -2.55 12.87 11.27
CA GLY A 128 -3.84 13.28 11.82
C GLY A 128 -4.66 12.08 12.26
N ALA A 129 -4.30 11.42 13.34
CA ALA A 129 -5.05 10.44 14.13
C ALA A 129 -4.45 9.02 14.30
N ALA A 130 -3.45 8.58 13.53
CA ALA A 130 -2.94 7.20 13.62
C ALA A 130 -1.52 7.07 14.19
N GLY A 131 -0.79 8.17 14.40
CA GLY A 131 0.56 8.16 14.95
C GLY A 131 0.72 9.25 16.00
N ARG A 132 0.12 9.10 17.17
CA ARG A 132 0.13 10.10 18.25
C ARG A 132 1.51 10.34 18.86
N LEU A 133 2.54 9.56 18.47
CA LEU A 133 3.91 9.75 18.91
C LEU A 133 4.78 10.44 17.85
N CYS A 134 4.33 10.57 16.60
CA CYS A 134 5.02 11.35 15.57
C CYS A 134 4.57 12.82 15.62
N ASN A 135 5.49 13.72 15.33
CA ASN A 135 5.19 15.15 15.20
C ASN A 135 4.41 15.43 13.90
N ARG A 136 3.83 16.62 13.80
CA ARG A 136 3.01 16.99 12.62
C ARG A 136 3.79 17.11 11.31
N ASP A 137 5.08 17.39 11.40
CA ASP A 137 6.06 17.53 10.32
C ASP A 137 6.76 16.22 9.99
N GLU A 138 6.36 15.11 10.62
CA GLU A 138 6.93 13.79 10.38
C GLU A 138 6.00 12.89 9.59
N VAL A 139 6.59 11.99 8.82
CA VAL A 139 5.91 10.88 8.16
C VAL A 139 5.80 9.72 9.15
N VAL A 140 4.61 9.15 9.26
CA VAL A 140 4.38 7.94 10.05
C VAL A 140 4.69 6.72 9.17
N GLU A 141 5.86 6.14 9.33
CA GLU A 141 6.26 4.94 8.60
C GLU A 141 5.64 3.67 9.19
N PHE A 142 5.41 3.67 10.48
CA PHE A 142 4.66 2.63 11.18
C PHE A 142 3.96 3.22 12.39
N SER A 143 2.76 2.75 12.67
CA SER A 143 2.09 3.04 13.95
C SER A 143 1.03 2.01 14.27
N CYS A 144 0.98 1.62 15.54
CA CYS A 144 -0.10 0.79 16.08
C CYS A 144 -0.25 0.99 17.60
N ARG A 145 -1.36 0.50 18.11
CA ARG A 145 -1.57 0.37 19.57
C ARG A 145 -1.06 -0.99 20.05
N ALA A 146 -0.25 -0.98 21.10
CA ALA A 146 0.25 -2.17 21.80
C ALA A 146 -0.21 -2.12 23.26
N GLY A 147 -1.36 -2.71 23.55
CA GLY A 147 -2.04 -2.58 24.84
C GLY A 147 -2.51 -1.14 25.12
N ALA A 148 -2.08 -0.56 26.23
CA ALA A 148 -2.39 0.82 26.61
C ALA A 148 -1.41 1.86 26.02
N LYS A 149 -0.40 1.42 25.30
CA LYS A 149 0.64 2.26 24.71
C LYS A 149 0.60 2.20 23.18
N GLU A 150 1.34 3.10 22.56
CA GLU A 150 1.53 3.18 21.12
C GLU A 150 2.98 2.88 20.74
N VAL A 151 3.15 2.27 19.59
CA VAL A 151 4.41 2.11 18.86
C VAL A 151 4.33 2.98 17.63
N SER A 152 5.37 3.76 17.34
CA SER A 152 5.48 4.49 16.09
C SER A 152 6.91 4.47 15.56
N VAL A 153 7.03 4.43 14.25
CA VAL A 153 8.26 4.78 13.53
C VAL A 153 7.98 6.05 12.77
N CYS A 154 8.69 7.10 13.14
CA CYS A 154 8.53 8.45 12.63
C CYS A 154 9.76 8.83 11.80
N ALA A 155 9.57 9.33 10.59
CA ALA A 155 10.64 9.80 9.73
C ALA A 155 10.44 11.26 9.33
N SER A 156 11.52 11.98 9.09
CA SER A 156 11.42 13.31 8.46
C SER A 156 10.98 13.16 7.00
N GLU A 157 10.33 14.19 6.44
CA GLU A 157 9.87 14.17 5.05
C GLU A 157 11.02 13.97 4.03
N ASP A 158 12.20 14.48 4.36
CA ASP A 158 13.43 14.38 3.57
C ASP A 158 14.24 13.10 3.85
N ALA A 159 13.70 12.17 4.64
CA ALA A 159 14.38 10.90 4.92
C ALA A 159 14.80 10.18 3.63
N SER A 160 16.10 9.91 3.55
CA SER A 160 16.79 9.38 2.37
C SER A 160 18.05 8.59 2.78
N ARG A 161 18.80 8.08 1.80
CA ARG A 161 20.10 7.40 2.06
C ARG A 161 21.12 8.27 2.79
N THR A 162 21.08 9.57 2.56
CA THR A 162 22.12 10.51 3.04
C THR A 162 21.56 11.65 3.88
N GLY A 163 20.25 11.76 4.06
CA GLY A 163 19.63 12.87 4.77
C GLY A 163 18.41 12.45 5.59
N GLY A 164 17.90 13.41 6.33
CA GLY A 164 16.77 13.23 7.20
C GLY A 164 17.06 12.33 8.40
N TYR A 165 16.01 11.76 8.98
CA TYR A 165 16.11 10.84 10.11
C TYR A 165 14.94 9.85 10.15
N VAL A 166 15.11 8.79 10.93
CA VAL A 166 14.04 7.89 11.37
C VAL A 166 14.21 7.64 12.87
N GLN A 167 13.08 7.49 13.57
CA GLN A 167 13.07 7.28 15.01
C GLN A 167 11.92 6.34 15.42
N TYR A 168 12.25 5.31 16.17
CA TYR A 168 11.28 4.49 16.90
C TYR A 168 10.81 5.24 18.14
N ARG A 169 9.52 5.22 18.41
CA ARG A 169 8.93 5.78 19.63
C ARG A 169 7.92 4.79 20.22
N PHE A 170 7.96 4.70 21.55
CA PHE A 170 7.04 3.90 22.33
C PHE A 170 6.62 4.65 23.58
N GLY A 171 5.34 4.64 23.89
CA GLY A 171 4.83 5.33 25.07
C GLY A 171 3.31 5.54 25.04
N ARG A 172 2.83 6.39 25.91
CA ARG A 172 1.43 6.81 25.93
C ARG A 172 1.17 7.80 24.79
N PRO A 173 -0.06 7.88 24.27
CA PRO A 173 -0.42 8.89 23.28
C PRO A 173 0.07 10.29 23.66
N GLY A 174 0.86 10.91 22.77
CA GLY A 174 1.43 12.24 23.00
C GLY A 174 2.59 12.33 24.00
N SER A 175 3.02 11.20 24.60
CA SER A 175 4.09 11.16 25.59
C SER A 175 4.99 9.93 25.36
N PRO A 176 6.00 10.04 24.48
CA PRO A 176 6.95 8.95 24.25
C PRO A 176 7.81 8.72 25.50
N GLU A 177 7.86 7.47 25.94
CA GLU A 177 8.72 7.00 27.04
C GLU A 177 10.07 6.50 26.52
N VAL A 178 10.09 6.05 25.26
CA VAL A 178 11.29 5.58 24.56
C VAL A 178 11.33 6.26 23.20
N ALA A 179 12.49 6.79 22.82
CA ALA A 179 12.78 7.32 21.49
C ALA A 179 14.19 6.87 21.04
N LEU A 180 14.27 6.14 19.91
CA LEU A 180 15.49 5.51 19.43
C LEU A 180 15.71 5.75 17.93
N PRO A 181 16.92 6.17 17.54
CA PRO A 181 17.98 6.69 18.40
C PRO A 181 17.54 7.99 19.09
N SER A 182 18.16 8.33 20.22
CA SER A 182 17.83 9.55 20.96
C SER A 182 18.15 10.82 20.16
N ALA A 183 19.21 10.79 19.35
CA ALA A 183 19.55 11.84 18.41
C ALA A 183 18.97 11.54 17.02
N ARG A 184 18.54 12.58 16.29
CA ARG A 184 18.13 12.46 14.90
C ARG A 184 19.29 11.95 14.05
N THR A 185 19.09 10.80 13.44
CA THR A 185 20.15 10.03 12.76
C THR A 185 19.60 9.57 11.42
N ILE A 186 20.41 9.66 10.35
CA ILE A 186 20.01 9.17 9.02
C ILE A 186 19.57 7.70 9.10
N PRO A 187 18.54 7.31 8.32
CA PRO A 187 17.90 6.01 8.48
C PRO A 187 18.86 4.82 8.46
N ALA A 188 19.79 4.76 7.52
CA ALA A 188 20.76 3.67 7.39
C ALA A 188 21.71 3.49 8.58
N ARG A 189 21.84 4.50 9.45
CA ARG A 189 22.61 4.43 10.70
C ARG A 189 21.72 4.27 11.92
N ALA A 190 20.44 4.63 11.82
CA ALA A 190 19.49 4.55 12.92
C ALA A 190 18.95 3.15 13.14
N ALA A 191 18.81 2.37 12.06
CA ALA A 191 18.16 1.07 12.09
C ALA A 191 18.71 0.13 11.02
N THR A 192 18.52 -1.18 11.27
CA THR A 192 18.67 -2.24 10.27
C THR A 192 17.30 -2.83 9.96
N GLY A 193 17.11 -3.38 8.77
CA GLY A 193 15.81 -3.92 8.39
C GLY A 193 15.85 -4.69 7.09
N ALA A 194 14.75 -5.37 6.80
CA ALA A 194 14.55 -6.04 5.53
C ALA A 194 13.06 -6.16 5.21
N SER A 195 12.77 -6.37 3.94
CA SER A 195 11.47 -6.86 3.48
C SER A 195 11.66 -8.17 2.74
N GLU A 196 10.65 -9.03 2.84
CA GLU A 196 10.62 -10.35 2.22
C GLU A 196 9.29 -10.51 1.52
N SER A 197 9.34 -11.04 0.30
CA SER A 197 8.15 -11.49 -0.42
C SER A 197 8.17 -13.02 -0.46
N TYR A 198 7.01 -13.62 -0.23
CA TYR A 198 6.81 -15.06 -0.31
C TYR A 198 5.45 -15.36 -0.91
N SER A 199 5.22 -16.62 -1.26
CA SER A 199 3.93 -17.05 -1.83
C SER A 199 2.76 -16.67 -0.93
N GLY A 200 1.85 -15.86 -1.44
CA GLY A 200 0.65 -15.39 -0.74
C GLY A 200 0.89 -14.27 0.26
N GLY A 201 2.02 -13.53 0.18
CA GLY A 201 2.23 -12.41 1.06
C GLY A 201 3.63 -11.83 1.08
N GLY A 202 3.93 -11.11 2.16
CA GLY A 202 5.23 -10.49 2.40
C GLY A 202 5.35 -9.99 3.82
N ALA A 203 6.56 -9.63 4.20
CA ALA A 203 6.87 -9.10 5.51
C ALA A 203 7.91 -7.99 5.43
N ALA A 204 7.90 -7.14 6.43
CA ALA A 204 8.94 -6.14 6.63
C ALA A 204 9.22 -5.99 8.13
N TRP A 205 10.48 -5.75 8.45
CA TRP A 205 10.88 -5.49 9.82
C TRP A 205 11.95 -4.40 9.87
N LEU A 206 11.99 -3.69 10.98
CA LEU A 206 12.94 -2.60 11.23
C LEU A 206 13.41 -2.67 12.67
N ARG A 207 14.72 -2.82 12.89
CA ARG A 207 15.35 -3.01 14.20
C ARG A 207 16.14 -1.78 14.62
N PHE A 208 15.80 -1.24 15.76
CA PHE A 208 16.54 -0.20 16.46
C PHE A 208 17.29 -0.81 17.63
N ARG A 209 18.46 -0.29 17.98
CA ARG A 209 19.30 -0.83 19.05
C ARG A 209 19.67 0.23 20.07
N GLN A 210 19.63 -0.18 21.36
CA GLN A 210 20.15 0.64 22.47
C GLN A 210 20.51 -0.26 23.65
N GLY A 211 21.70 -0.07 24.21
CA GLY A 211 22.12 -0.74 25.45
C GLY A 211 22.10 -2.27 25.41
N GLY A 212 22.36 -2.88 24.24
CA GLY A 212 22.25 -4.32 24.02
C GLY A 212 20.83 -4.84 23.75
N TYR A 213 19.80 -3.98 23.85
CA TYR A 213 18.43 -4.31 23.46
C TYR A 213 18.21 -4.05 21.98
N GLY A 214 17.40 -4.93 21.33
CA GLY A 214 16.82 -4.69 20.02
C GLY A 214 15.34 -4.39 20.14
N TYR A 215 14.85 -3.42 19.38
CA TYR A 215 13.44 -3.08 19.26
C TYR A 215 13.04 -3.29 17.80
N VAL A 216 12.41 -4.42 17.51
CA VAL A 216 12.11 -4.84 16.14
C VAL A 216 10.63 -4.59 15.86
N VAL A 217 10.35 -3.55 15.11
CA VAL A 217 9.01 -3.30 14.55
C VAL A 217 8.82 -4.21 13.36
N TYR A 218 7.70 -4.90 13.28
CA TYR A 218 7.40 -5.81 12.17
C TYR A 218 5.97 -5.66 11.67
N THR A 219 5.79 -5.97 10.40
CA THR A 219 4.51 -6.13 9.73
C THR A 219 4.60 -7.27 8.74
N GLY A 220 3.52 -7.96 8.50
CA GLY A 220 3.46 -9.03 7.52
C GLY A 220 2.03 -9.38 7.17
N ILE A 221 1.85 -9.91 5.97
CA ILE A 221 0.61 -10.47 5.48
C ILE A 221 0.92 -11.80 4.83
N GLY A 222 0.08 -12.80 5.05
CA GLY A 222 0.28 -14.13 4.46
C GLY A 222 -0.88 -15.07 4.72
N ARG A 223 -0.83 -16.23 4.10
CA ARG A 223 -1.85 -17.29 4.23
C ARG A 223 -1.64 -18.11 5.49
N TRP A 224 -1.80 -17.50 6.65
CA TRP A 224 -1.50 -18.10 7.95
C TRP A 224 -2.74 -18.62 8.70
N GLY A 225 -3.92 -18.53 8.10
CA GLY A 225 -5.15 -19.15 8.62
C GLY A 225 -5.15 -20.66 8.42
N ASP A 226 -5.94 -21.39 9.23
CA ASP A 226 -5.99 -22.85 9.24
C ASP A 226 -6.37 -23.46 7.88
N ARG A 227 -7.08 -22.70 7.05
CA ARG A 227 -7.48 -23.09 5.68
C ARG A 227 -6.81 -22.25 4.60
N GLY A 228 -5.69 -21.59 4.94
CA GLY A 228 -4.96 -20.70 4.04
C GLY A 228 -5.59 -19.31 3.89
N GLU A 229 -6.43 -18.91 4.84
CA GLU A 229 -6.94 -17.53 4.87
C GLU A 229 -5.81 -16.54 5.07
N THR A 230 -5.91 -15.40 4.37
CA THR A 230 -4.94 -14.32 4.50
C THR A 230 -5.13 -13.61 5.83
N HIS A 231 -4.07 -13.54 6.61
CA HIS A 231 -3.99 -12.79 7.86
C HIS A 231 -2.84 -11.78 7.81
N ASP A 232 -3.04 -10.66 8.47
CA ASP A 232 -2.02 -9.67 8.74
C ASP A 232 -1.53 -9.78 10.18
N VAL A 233 -0.25 -9.52 10.38
CA VAL A 233 0.38 -9.45 11.70
C VAL A 233 1.24 -8.21 11.79
N ALA A 234 1.25 -7.57 12.94
CA ALA A 234 2.13 -6.45 13.22
C ALA A 234 2.44 -6.37 14.71
N GLY A 235 3.56 -5.77 15.05
CA GLY A 235 3.95 -5.60 16.44
C GLY A 235 5.35 -5.06 16.63
N VAL A 236 5.81 -5.18 17.86
CA VAL A 236 7.20 -4.94 18.23
C VAL A 236 7.73 -6.07 19.08
N VAL A 237 8.88 -6.60 18.71
CA VAL A 237 9.65 -7.53 19.55
C VAL A 237 10.75 -6.76 20.25
N VAL A 238 10.80 -6.88 21.57
CA VAL A 238 11.91 -6.38 22.36
C VAL A 238 12.87 -7.54 22.62
N GLU A 239 14.00 -7.52 21.91
CA GLU A 239 15.11 -8.45 22.10
C GLU A 239 15.91 -8.03 23.31
N LYS A 240 16.15 -8.95 24.22
CA LYS A 240 16.85 -8.70 25.49
C LYS A 240 18.20 -9.40 25.49
N PRO A 241 19.26 -8.78 26.02
CA PRO A 241 20.53 -9.46 26.19
C PRO A 241 20.35 -10.62 27.16
N LYS A 242 20.72 -11.84 26.74
CA LYS A 242 20.73 -13.05 27.59
C LYS A 242 19.37 -13.46 28.18
N ALA A 243 18.25 -13.00 27.61
CA ALA A 243 16.91 -13.33 28.07
C ALA A 243 15.95 -13.54 26.89
N ALA A 244 14.82 -14.17 27.13
CA ALA A 244 13.78 -14.34 26.12
C ALA A 244 13.23 -12.99 25.65
N SER A 245 13.04 -12.86 24.35
CA SER A 245 12.42 -11.70 23.73
C SER A 245 10.96 -11.55 24.18
N THR A 246 10.48 -10.32 24.18
CA THR A 246 9.07 -10.01 24.47
C THR A 246 8.40 -9.54 23.20
N ASN A 247 7.36 -10.23 22.76
CA ASN A 247 6.53 -9.78 21.61
C ASN A 247 5.31 -9.01 22.13
N MET A 248 5.12 -7.81 21.62
CA MET A 248 3.94 -6.99 21.85
C MET A 248 3.19 -6.82 20.53
N ARG A 249 2.03 -7.43 20.42
CA ARG A 249 1.20 -7.38 19.22
C ARG A 249 0.45 -6.07 19.11
N CYS A 250 0.30 -5.61 17.88
CA CYS A 250 -0.60 -4.54 17.54
C CYS A 250 -2.06 -4.97 17.74
N VAL A 251 -2.88 -4.07 18.23
CA VAL A 251 -4.33 -4.23 18.32
C VAL A 251 -5.04 -3.09 17.59
N GLY A 252 -6.09 -3.43 16.85
CA GLY A 252 -6.88 -2.48 16.06
C GLY A 252 -6.13 -2.02 14.80
N LYS A 253 -6.30 -0.76 14.42
CA LYS A 253 -5.76 -0.22 13.17
C LYS A 253 -4.23 -0.14 13.22
N VAL A 254 -3.59 -0.73 12.22
CA VAL A 254 -2.15 -0.61 11.95
C VAL A 254 -1.94 0.32 10.75
N THR A 255 -0.96 1.20 10.85
CA THR A 255 -0.40 1.94 9.70
C THR A 255 1.00 1.44 9.48
N SER A 256 1.32 0.97 8.28
CA SER A 256 2.68 0.57 7.91
C SER A 256 2.98 1.00 6.48
N LEU A 257 4.11 1.65 6.29
CA LEU A 257 4.73 1.97 5.01
C LEU A 257 6.07 1.23 4.86
N LEU A 258 6.39 0.38 5.84
CA LEU A 258 7.58 -0.46 5.79
C LEU A 258 7.47 -1.43 4.62
N GLY A 259 8.51 -1.47 3.80
CA GLY A 259 8.55 -2.33 2.63
C GLY A 259 9.72 -1.98 1.71
N PRO A 260 9.89 -2.72 0.60
CA PRO A 260 11.09 -2.64 -0.24
C PRO A 260 11.34 -1.23 -0.77
N VAL A 261 10.30 -0.52 -1.19
CA VAL A 261 10.43 0.83 -1.76
C VAL A 261 10.91 1.85 -0.72
N TRP A 262 10.37 1.80 0.50
CA TRP A 262 10.82 2.68 1.57
C TRP A 262 12.26 2.36 1.98
N PHE A 263 12.58 1.08 2.13
CA PHE A 263 13.95 0.64 2.48
C PHE A 263 14.96 1.05 1.41
N GLU A 264 14.63 0.90 0.13
CA GLU A 264 15.47 1.39 -0.97
C GLU A 264 15.68 2.91 -0.90
N LYS A 265 14.60 3.68 -0.69
CA LYS A 265 14.64 5.13 -0.56
C LYS A 265 15.59 5.58 0.54
N VAL A 266 15.57 4.92 1.68
CA VAL A 266 16.33 5.33 2.89
C VAL A 266 17.64 4.57 3.07
N GLY A 267 17.98 3.65 2.16
CA GLY A 267 19.24 2.91 2.17
C GLY A 267 19.34 1.86 3.28
N ILE A 268 18.21 1.31 3.71
CA ILE A 268 18.14 0.15 4.62
C ILE A 268 17.91 -1.08 3.75
N ASP A 269 18.90 -1.96 3.67
CA ASP A 269 18.77 -3.22 2.94
C ASP A 269 19.39 -4.39 3.71
N ARG A 270 18.95 -5.61 3.34
CA ARG A 270 19.42 -6.86 3.96
C ARG A 270 20.91 -7.12 3.74
N GLY A 271 21.45 -6.68 2.59
CA GLY A 271 22.82 -6.97 2.18
C GLY A 271 23.87 -6.28 3.04
N GLN A 272 23.53 -5.16 3.67
CA GLN A 272 24.47 -4.38 4.46
C GLN A 272 24.63 -4.89 5.90
N SER A 273 23.59 -5.50 6.49
CA SER A 273 23.64 -5.90 7.91
C SER A 273 23.90 -7.39 8.13
N GLY A 274 23.58 -8.24 7.16
CA GLY A 274 23.58 -9.70 7.35
C GLY A 274 22.62 -10.22 8.42
N GLU A 275 21.73 -9.32 8.91
CA GLU A 275 20.80 -9.61 9.99
C GLU A 275 19.52 -10.26 9.47
N SER A 276 18.94 -11.14 10.27
CA SER A 276 17.64 -11.75 10.01
C SER A 276 16.68 -11.49 11.18
N PHE A 277 15.41 -11.67 10.91
CA PHE A 277 14.36 -11.64 11.93
C PHE A 277 13.25 -12.61 11.51
N ASP A 278 12.95 -13.53 12.40
CA ASP A 278 11.82 -14.45 12.21
C ASP A 278 10.55 -13.80 12.77
N LEU A 279 9.55 -13.60 11.90
CA LEU A 279 8.29 -13.08 12.36
C LEU A 279 7.68 -14.00 13.43
N PRO A 280 7.16 -13.43 14.53
CA PRO A 280 6.47 -14.23 15.53
C PRO A 280 5.11 -14.67 15.00
N PHE A 281 5.08 -15.77 14.27
CA PHE A 281 3.84 -16.41 13.85
C PHE A 281 3.09 -16.96 15.05
N HIS A 282 1.76 -17.01 14.95
CA HIS A 282 0.96 -17.66 15.95
C HIS A 282 0.80 -19.13 15.57
N ARG A 283 1.25 -19.95 16.47
CA ARG A 283 0.71 -21.30 16.61
C ARG A 283 -0.53 -21.25 17.49
#